data_a49fd7a6d9da0bcfc80e68655b314a28
#
_entry.id   a49fd7a6d9da0bcfc80e68655b314a28
#
_cell.length_a   1.000
_cell.length_b   1.000
_cell.length_c   1.000
_cell.angle_alpha   90.00
_cell.angle_beta   90.00
_cell.angle_gamma   90.00
#
_symmetry.space_group_name_H-M   'P 1'
#
loop_
_entity.id
_entity.type
_entity.pdbx_description
1 polymer ?
#
loop_
_entity_poly.entity_id
_entity_poly.type
_entity_poly.pdbx_seq_one_letter_code
_entity_poly.pdbx_strand_id
1 'polypeptide(L)'
;TLGGVPVQTLREESRLRTLTVVPHNAAIFKGTVGSNLRMAAPAADDAALWAALEEVNLAAFCRSQQGLDTPLHEGGSNLSGGQRQRLAMARALLHDSPIYLFDEATSNVDAESENDIMAAIRKLAGKKTVILISHRLANVVDSDCIYVMDGGRIAEQGKHEALLAAGGVYSRLYNAQKQLEDLGEVSA
;
A
#
# COMPACT_ATOMS: atom_id res chain seq x y z
N THR A 1 0.17 -20.67 2.24
CA THR A 1 1.30 -21.27 1.49
C THR A 1 1.73 -20.34 0.37
N LEU A 2 2.99 -20.38 -0.04
CA LEU A 2 3.52 -19.75 -1.25
C LEU A 2 3.94 -20.87 -2.23
N GLY A 3 3.29 -20.96 -3.41
CA GLY A 3 3.58 -22.04 -4.35
C GLY A 3 3.38 -23.45 -3.77
N GLY A 4 2.42 -23.63 -2.87
CA GLY A 4 2.16 -24.89 -2.17
C GLY A 4 3.04 -25.14 -0.94
N VAL A 5 4.08 -24.33 -0.69
CA VAL A 5 4.98 -24.47 0.47
C VAL A 5 4.45 -23.64 1.64
N PRO A 6 4.36 -24.19 2.88
CA PRO A 6 3.97 -23.42 4.05
C PRO A 6 4.94 -22.26 4.29
N VAL A 7 4.42 -21.04 4.51
CA VAL A 7 5.24 -19.83 4.66
C VAL A 7 6.25 -19.92 5.80
N GLN A 8 5.87 -20.62 6.89
CA GLN A 8 6.73 -20.84 8.06
C GLN A 8 7.95 -21.71 7.79
N THR A 9 7.92 -22.55 6.74
CA THR A 9 9.02 -23.44 6.37
C THR A 9 9.97 -22.81 5.33
N LEU A 10 9.62 -21.65 4.78
CA LEU A 10 10.48 -20.93 3.86
C LEU A 10 11.68 -20.36 4.60
N ARG A 11 12.86 -20.44 3.96
CA ARG A 11 14.05 -19.71 4.44
C ARG A 11 13.74 -18.22 4.44
N GLU A 12 14.23 -17.50 5.43
CA GLU A 12 14.01 -16.06 5.57
C GLU A 12 14.39 -15.28 4.32
N GLU A 13 15.55 -15.57 3.73
CA GLU A 13 16.00 -14.97 2.49
C GLU A 13 15.01 -15.17 1.32
N SER A 14 14.48 -16.38 1.16
CA SER A 14 13.49 -16.69 0.12
C SER A 14 12.19 -15.92 0.37
N ARG A 15 11.74 -15.83 1.63
CA ARG A 15 10.56 -15.10 2.02
C ARG A 15 10.71 -13.60 1.74
N LEU A 16 11.85 -13.01 2.13
CA LEU A 16 12.14 -11.59 1.88
C LEU A 16 12.21 -11.25 0.40
N ARG A 17 12.76 -12.13 -0.43
CA ARG A 17 12.78 -11.95 -1.89
C ARG A 17 11.41 -12.11 -2.56
N THR A 18 10.50 -12.86 -1.94
CA THR A 18 9.22 -13.23 -2.57
C THR A 18 8.09 -12.30 -2.13
N LEU A 19 8.13 -11.81 -0.90
CA LEU A 19 7.04 -11.05 -0.29
C LEU A 19 7.55 -9.72 0.25
N THR A 20 6.97 -8.64 -0.23
CA THR A 20 7.13 -7.30 0.34
C THR A 20 5.89 -6.93 1.13
N VAL A 21 6.07 -6.49 2.37
CA VAL A 21 4.99 -5.99 3.23
C VAL A 21 5.13 -4.48 3.39
N VAL A 22 4.05 -3.76 3.15
CA VAL A 22 3.95 -2.32 3.37
C VAL A 22 2.90 -2.09 4.46
N PRO A 23 3.32 -1.89 5.72
CA PRO A 23 2.41 -1.64 6.83
C PRO A 23 1.92 -0.18 6.82
N HIS A 24 0.83 0.09 7.55
CA HIS A 24 0.31 1.44 7.75
C HIS A 24 1.32 2.40 8.42
N ASN A 25 2.18 1.88 9.29
CA ASN A 25 3.26 2.61 9.96
C ASN A 25 4.63 2.16 9.43
N ALA A 26 4.90 2.47 8.18
CA ALA A 26 6.19 2.12 7.59
C ALA A 26 7.34 2.89 8.26
N ALA A 27 8.39 2.19 8.67
CA ALA A 27 9.57 2.78 9.26
C ALA A 27 10.33 3.65 8.24
N ILE A 28 10.55 4.91 8.60
CA ILE A 28 11.44 5.84 7.90
C ILE A 28 12.67 6.06 8.77
N PHE A 29 13.84 5.89 8.18
CA PHE A 29 15.10 5.97 8.89
C PHE A 29 15.72 7.36 8.73
N LYS A 30 16.39 7.83 9.79
CA LYS A 30 17.18 9.06 9.74
C LYS A 30 18.25 8.97 8.64
N GLY A 31 18.35 10.01 7.82
CA GLY A 31 19.28 10.05 6.69
C GLY A 31 18.76 10.95 5.58
N THR A 32 18.75 10.45 4.35
CA THR A 32 18.19 11.15 3.19
C THR A 32 17.10 10.30 2.50
N VAL A 33 16.33 10.91 1.60
CA VAL A 33 15.40 10.19 0.72
C VAL A 33 16.15 9.08 -0.03
N GLY A 34 17.26 9.42 -0.67
CA GLY A 34 18.07 8.45 -1.43
C GLY A 34 18.60 7.32 -0.57
N SER A 35 19.07 7.60 0.66
CA SER A 35 19.55 6.55 1.57
C SER A 35 18.44 5.59 1.97
N ASN A 36 17.22 6.10 2.24
CA ASN A 36 16.06 5.26 2.55
C ASN A 36 15.63 4.36 1.38
N LEU A 37 15.65 4.89 0.16
CA LEU A 37 15.30 4.12 -1.03
C LEU A 37 16.34 3.02 -1.31
N ARG A 38 17.63 3.32 -1.18
CA ARG A 38 18.73 2.35 -1.39
C ARG A 38 18.75 1.22 -0.36
N MET A 39 18.07 1.34 0.78
CA MET A 39 17.91 0.21 1.71
C MET A 39 17.19 -0.99 1.07
N ALA A 40 16.26 -0.75 0.15
CA ALA A 40 15.54 -1.80 -0.57
C ALA A 40 16.29 -2.26 -1.84
N ALA A 41 17.06 -1.38 -2.46
CA ALA A 41 17.80 -1.64 -3.69
C ALA A 41 19.19 -0.97 -3.65
N PRO A 42 20.18 -1.55 -2.95
CA PRO A 42 21.49 -0.93 -2.75
C PRO A 42 22.25 -0.61 -4.04
N ALA A 43 22.00 -1.36 -5.11
CA ALA A 43 22.64 -1.20 -6.42
C ALA A 43 21.84 -0.29 -7.38
N ALA A 44 20.69 0.26 -6.95
CA ALA A 44 19.88 1.13 -7.80
C ALA A 44 20.61 2.45 -8.08
N ASP A 45 20.62 2.86 -9.35
CA ASP A 45 21.10 4.16 -9.77
C ASP A 45 20.05 5.26 -9.45
N ASP A 46 20.45 6.52 -9.58
CA ASP A 46 19.56 7.64 -9.27
C ASP A 46 18.34 7.67 -10.20
N ALA A 47 18.48 7.21 -11.44
CA ALA A 47 17.36 7.17 -12.37
C ALA A 47 16.25 6.22 -11.88
N ALA A 48 16.62 5.04 -11.39
CA ALA A 48 15.68 4.09 -10.79
C ALA A 48 15.01 4.64 -9.54
N LEU A 49 15.76 5.36 -8.68
CA LEU A 49 15.20 6.00 -7.48
C LEU A 49 14.17 7.08 -7.86
N TRP A 50 14.49 7.92 -8.84
CA TRP A 50 13.56 8.93 -9.32
C TRP A 50 12.32 8.33 -9.97
N ALA A 51 12.46 7.27 -10.76
CA ALA A 51 11.33 6.55 -11.35
C ALA A 51 10.38 6.01 -10.26
N ALA A 52 10.92 5.44 -9.18
CA ALA A 52 10.11 4.96 -8.06
C ALA A 52 9.38 6.11 -7.34
N LEU A 53 10.02 7.28 -7.18
CA LEU A 53 9.39 8.46 -6.58
C LEU A 53 8.30 9.05 -7.48
N GLU A 54 8.47 9.01 -8.80
CA GLU A 54 7.45 9.43 -9.76
C GLU A 54 6.24 8.51 -9.73
N GLU A 55 6.45 7.21 -9.65
CA GLU A 55 5.39 6.21 -9.60
C GLU A 55 4.42 6.40 -8.42
N VAL A 56 4.91 6.96 -7.32
CA VAL A 56 4.13 7.24 -6.11
C VAL A 56 3.81 8.73 -5.93
N ASN A 57 3.99 9.55 -6.97
CA ASN A 57 3.76 11.00 -6.96
C ASN A 57 4.47 11.76 -5.83
N LEU A 58 5.70 11.35 -5.48
CA LEU A 58 6.52 12.00 -4.45
C LEU A 58 7.71 12.80 -5.05
N ALA A 59 7.99 12.63 -6.34
CA ALA A 59 9.14 13.23 -7.00
C ALA A 59 9.10 14.77 -6.98
N ALA A 60 7.94 15.38 -7.20
CA ALA A 60 7.79 16.85 -7.19
C ALA A 60 8.15 17.43 -5.83
N PHE A 61 7.68 16.81 -4.75
CA PHE A 61 8.06 17.20 -3.38
C PHE A 61 9.57 17.09 -3.18
N CYS A 62 10.19 15.98 -3.54
CA CYS A 62 11.64 15.81 -3.38
C CYS A 62 12.43 16.86 -4.19
N ARG A 63 12.02 17.15 -5.42
CA ARG A 63 12.66 18.19 -6.26
C ARG A 63 12.52 19.60 -5.68
N SER A 64 11.43 19.91 -4.99
CA SER A 64 11.22 21.19 -4.31
C SER A 64 12.09 21.38 -3.06
N GLN A 65 12.69 20.28 -2.57
CA GLN A 65 13.63 20.26 -1.45
C GLN A 65 15.08 20.10 -1.98
N GLN A 66 15.81 19.11 -1.49
CA GLN A 66 17.19 18.83 -1.90
C GLN A 66 17.30 17.54 -2.75
N GLY A 67 16.24 17.18 -3.48
CA GLY A 67 16.21 16.00 -4.31
C GLY A 67 16.38 14.71 -3.50
N LEU A 68 17.23 13.81 -3.95
CA LEU A 68 17.56 12.57 -3.23
C LEU A 68 18.33 12.82 -1.91
N ASP A 69 18.97 13.98 -1.78
CA ASP A 69 19.68 14.39 -0.56
C ASP A 69 18.77 15.09 0.45
N THR A 70 17.47 15.20 0.19
CA THR A 70 16.47 15.74 1.14
C THR A 70 16.61 15.02 2.48
N PRO A 71 16.93 15.75 3.57
CA PRO A 71 17.16 15.14 4.88
C PRO A 71 15.86 14.59 5.47
N LEU A 72 15.96 13.43 6.08
CA LEU A 72 14.88 12.79 6.81
C LEU A 72 15.26 12.65 8.28
N HIS A 73 14.36 13.09 9.15
CA HIS A 73 14.49 12.88 10.59
C HIS A 73 14.06 11.45 10.96
N GLU A 74 14.39 11.04 12.17
CA GLU A 74 13.99 9.74 12.68
C GLU A 74 12.46 9.58 12.66
N GLY A 75 11.99 8.44 12.18
CA GLY A 75 10.57 8.17 11.98
C GLY A 75 9.92 9.02 10.87
N GLY A 76 10.69 9.79 10.09
CA GLY A 76 10.15 10.70 9.09
C GLY A 76 9.32 11.83 9.68
N SER A 77 9.67 12.32 10.88
CA SER A 77 8.88 13.32 11.63
C SER A 77 8.74 14.67 10.90
N ASN A 78 9.61 14.93 9.92
CA ASN A 78 9.54 16.11 9.05
C ASN A 78 8.75 15.88 7.76
N LEU A 79 8.10 14.72 7.59
CA LEU A 79 7.21 14.39 6.47
C LEU A 79 5.75 14.36 6.93
N SER A 80 4.81 14.67 6.04
CA SER A 80 3.39 14.38 6.27
C SER A 80 3.13 12.87 6.33
N GLY A 81 1.96 12.45 6.82
CA GLY A 81 1.55 11.03 6.81
C GLY A 81 1.58 10.42 5.40
N GLY A 82 0.99 11.13 4.44
CA GLY A 82 0.98 10.72 3.03
C GLY A 82 2.38 10.66 2.40
N GLN A 83 3.25 11.62 2.71
CA GLN A 83 4.64 11.60 2.22
C GLN A 83 5.43 10.41 2.78
N ARG A 84 5.27 10.09 4.08
CA ARG A 84 5.91 8.90 4.67
C ARG A 84 5.44 7.62 3.99
N GLN A 85 4.14 7.49 3.78
CA GLN A 85 3.55 6.28 3.19
C GLN A 85 3.96 6.14 1.72
N ARG A 86 3.96 7.23 0.94
CA ARG A 86 4.44 7.23 -0.45
C ARG A 86 5.93 6.89 -0.54
N LEU A 87 6.76 7.37 0.39
CA LEU A 87 8.18 7.00 0.43
C LEU A 87 8.37 5.50 0.75
N ALA A 88 7.58 4.96 1.67
CA ALA A 88 7.57 3.52 1.96
C ALA A 88 7.12 2.70 0.75
N MET A 89 6.13 3.17 0.01
CA MET A 89 5.66 2.55 -1.22
C MET A 89 6.76 2.59 -2.31
N ALA A 90 7.44 3.73 -2.52
CA ALA A 90 8.56 3.83 -3.47
C ALA A 90 9.67 2.82 -3.13
N ARG A 91 9.99 2.67 -1.84
CA ARG A 91 10.94 1.67 -1.35
C ARG A 91 10.46 0.25 -1.65
N ALA A 92 9.17 -0.03 -1.46
CA ALA A 92 8.60 -1.34 -1.78
C ALA A 92 8.69 -1.64 -3.29
N LEU A 93 8.40 -0.67 -4.15
CA LEU A 93 8.51 -0.81 -5.61
C LEU A 93 9.93 -1.13 -6.06
N LEU A 94 10.94 -0.48 -5.46
CA LEU A 94 12.35 -0.74 -5.74
C LEU A 94 12.81 -2.16 -5.34
N HIS A 95 12.18 -2.75 -4.33
CA HIS A 95 12.47 -4.12 -3.92
C HIS A 95 12.02 -5.17 -4.96
N ASP A 96 11.01 -4.86 -5.75
CA ASP A 96 10.49 -5.60 -6.90
C ASP A 96 10.16 -7.08 -6.63
N SER A 97 9.47 -7.37 -5.53
CA SER A 97 8.99 -8.72 -5.19
C SER A 97 7.89 -9.22 -6.13
N PRO A 98 7.70 -10.55 -6.27
CA PRO A 98 6.53 -11.12 -6.96
C PRO A 98 5.19 -10.87 -6.25
N ILE A 99 5.20 -10.74 -4.92
CA ILE A 99 4.00 -10.62 -4.07
C ILE A 99 4.15 -9.39 -3.18
N TYR A 100 3.08 -8.60 -3.12
CA TYR A 100 2.99 -7.45 -2.22
C TYR A 100 1.80 -7.61 -1.28
N LEU A 101 2.02 -7.28 -0.01
CA LEU A 101 0.98 -7.21 1.01
C LEU A 101 0.94 -5.78 1.54
N PHE A 102 -0.16 -5.09 1.28
CA PHE A 102 -0.45 -3.77 1.80
C PHE A 102 -1.38 -3.91 3.00
N ASP A 103 -0.88 -3.57 4.18
CA ASP A 103 -1.62 -3.67 5.43
C ASP A 103 -2.05 -2.27 5.86
N GLU A 104 -3.29 -1.91 5.51
CA GLU A 104 -3.87 -0.58 5.77
C GLU A 104 -2.99 0.58 5.28
N ALA A 105 -2.35 0.41 4.10
CA ALA A 105 -1.36 1.35 3.58
C ALA A 105 -1.91 2.76 3.29
N THR A 106 -3.23 2.96 3.29
CA THR A 106 -3.89 4.26 3.11
C THR A 106 -4.56 4.79 4.37
N SER A 107 -4.37 4.14 5.53
CA SER A 107 -4.90 4.64 6.78
C SER A 107 -4.17 5.92 7.22
N ASN A 108 -4.90 6.87 7.80
CA ASN A 108 -4.35 8.12 8.33
C ASN A 108 -3.59 9.01 7.33
N VAL A 109 -3.93 8.93 6.04
CA VAL A 109 -3.45 9.85 5.00
C VAL A 109 -4.61 10.69 4.48
N ASP A 110 -4.30 11.85 3.91
CA ASP A 110 -5.27 12.70 3.23
C ASP A 110 -5.78 12.05 1.93
N ALA A 111 -6.93 12.50 1.43
CA ALA A 111 -7.59 11.89 0.27
C ALA A 111 -6.73 11.94 -1.00
N GLU A 112 -5.93 13.00 -1.20
CA GLU A 112 -5.03 13.11 -2.35
C GLU A 112 -3.93 12.04 -2.29
N SER A 113 -3.26 11.93 -1.14
CA SER A 113 -2.25 10.90 -0.90
C SER A 113 -2.81 9.49 -1.01
N GLU A 114 -4.04 9.24 -0.55
CA GLU A 114 -4.72 7.96 -0.71
C GLU A 114 -4.92 7.61 -2.17
N ASN A 115 -5.40 8.55 -2.98
CA ASN A 115 -5.61 8.34 -4.42
C ASN A 115 -4.30 7.99 -5.14
N ASP A 116 -3.21 8.69 -4.81
CA ASP A 116 -1.88 8.42 -5.36
C ASP A 116 -1.39 7.00 -5.01
N ILE A 117 -1.50 6.62 -3.74
CA ILE A 117 -1.11 5.29 -3.26
C ILE A 117 -1.95 4.21 -3.95
N MET A 118 -3.27 4.39 -4.02
CA MET A 118 -4.17 3.43 -4.66
C MET A 118 -3.92 3.31 -6.16
N ALA A 119 -3.60 4.42 -6.86
CA ALA A 119 -3.21 4.38 -8.27
C ALA A 119 -1.95 3.53 -8.49
N ALA A 120 -0.93 3.70 -7.65
CA ALA A 120 0.29 2.89 -7.70
C ALA A 120 0.01 1.40 -7.39
N ILE A 121 -0.84 1.09 -6.39
CA ILE A 121 -1.25 -0.27 -6.06
C ILE A 121 -1.98 -0.94 -7.23
N ARG A 122 -2.95 -0.24 -7.86
CA ARG A 122 -3.68 -0.77 -9.03
C ARG A 122 -2.75 -1.07 -10.21
N LYS A 123 -1.81 -0.18 -10.49
CA LYS A 123 -0.81 -0.39 -11.55
C LYS A 123 0.10 -1.57 -11.26
N LEU A 124 0.43 -1.80 -9.99
CA LEU A 124 1.21 -2.95 -9.53
C LEU A 124 0.41 -4.25 -9.67
N ALA A 125 -0.88 -4.25 -9.31
CA ALA A 125 -1.77 -5.41 -9.37
C ALA A 125 -1.93 -5.97 -10.81
N GLY A 126 -1.78 -5.13 -11.84
CA GLY A 126 -1.75 -5.58 -13.24
C GLY A 126 -0.51 -6.42 -13.62
N LYS A 127 0.51 -6.49 -12.76
CA LYS A 127 1.80 -7.14 -13.06
C LYS A 127 2.25 -8.13 -11.99
N LYS A 128 1.78 -7.98 -10.76
CA LYS A 128 2.23 -8.72 -9.56
C LYS A 128 1.03 -9.26 -8.80
N THR A 129 1.27 -10.19 -7.88
CA THR A 129 0.25 -10.58 -6.91
C THR A 129 0.17 -9.53 -5.82
N VAL A 130 -1.00 -8.95 -5.64
CA VAL A 130 -1.25 -7.94 -4.61
C VAL A 130 -2.29 -8.43 -3.63
N ILE A 131 -1.99 -8.36 -2.35
CA ILE A 131 -2.91 -8.57 -1.24
C ILE A 131 -3.08 -7.22 -0.56
N LEU A 132 -4.30 -6.69 -0.56
CA LEU A 132 -4.64 -5.42 0.06
C LEU A 132 -5.57 -5.67 1.25
N ILE A 133 -5.14 -5.27 2.44
CA ILE A 133 -5.97 -5.21 3.63
C ILE A 133 -6.46 -3.77 3.76
N SER A 134 -7.76 -3.58 3.76
CA SER A 134 -8.38 -2.27 3.87
C SER A 134 -9.69 -2.35 4.63
N HIS A 135 -9.94 -1.35 5.47
CA HIS A 135 -11.26 -1.10 6.06
C HIS A 135 -12.07 -0.08 5.25
N ARG A 136 -11.48 0.55 4.22
CA ARG A 136 -12.20 1.34 3.22
C ARG A 136 -12.61 0.45 2.05
N LEU A 137 -13.90 0.11 1.98
CA LEU A 137 -14.39 -0.86 1.01
C LEU A 137 -14.35 -0.34 -0.43
N ALA A 138 -14.38 0.97 -0.64
CA ALA A 138 -14.16 1.60 -1.95
C ALA A 138 -12.80 1.22 -2.58
N ASN A 139 -11.79 0.92 -1.78
CA ASN A 139 -10.46 0.56 -2.26
C ASN A 139 -10.37 -0.88 -2.79
N VAL A 140 -11.33 -1.75 -2.49
CA VAL A 140 -11.29 -3.17 -2.85
C VAL A 140 -12.31 -3.58 -3.91
N VAL A 141 -13.17 -2.66 -4.38
CA VAL A 141 -14.26 -2.97 -5.34
C VAL A 141 -13.76 -3.58 -6.65
N ASP A 142 -12.59 -3.16 -7.13
CA ASP A 142 -11.98 -3.61 -8.38
C ASP A 142 -11.11 -4.87 -8.21
N SER A 143 -11.06 -5.47 -7.01
CA SER A 143 -10.23 -6.63 -6.74
C SER A 143 -10.75 -7.88 -7.45
N ASP A 144 -9.84 -8.75 -7.90
CA ASP A 144 -10.19 -10.04 -8.53
C ASP A 144 -10.95 -10.94 -7.57
N CYS A 145 -10.62 -10.88 -6.27
CA CYS A 145 -11.30 -11.62 -5.21
C CYS A 145 -11.21 -10.86 -3.89
N ILE A 146 -12.33 -10.70 -3.23
CA ILE A 146 -12.46 -10.10 -1.89
C ILE A 146 -12.70 -11.23 -0.90
N TYR A 147 -11.91 -11.26 0.19
CA TYR A 147 -12.09 -12.14 1.33
C TYR A 147 -12.63 -11.32 2.50
N VAL A 148 -13.84 -11.62 2.93
CA VAL A 148 -14.48 -10.93 4.07
C VAL A 148 -14.18 -11.71 5.34
N MET A 149 -13.53 -11.05 6.30
CA MET A 149 -13.16 -11.65 7.58
C MET A 149 -14.18 -11.29 8.65
N ASP A 150 -14.65 -12.28 9.38
CA ASP A 150 -15.50 -12.11 10.55
C ASP A 150 -15.12 -13.14 11.62
N GLY A 151 -14.95 -12.68 12.87
CA GLY A 151 -14.56 -13.53 13.99
C GLY A 151 -13.28 -14.33 13.75
N GLY A 152 -12.30 -13.79 13.00
CA GLY A 152 -11.04 -14.45 12.66
C GLY A 152 -11.14 -15.54 11.60
N ARG A 153 -12.26 -15.61 10.87
CA ARG A 153 -12.51 -16.58 9.80
C ARG A 153 -12.94 -15.88 8.52
N ILE A 154 -12.73 -16.53 7.38
CA ILE A 154 -13.29 -16.08 6.11
C ILE A 154 -14.78 -16.41 6.13
N ALA A 155 -15.62 -15.37 6.23
CA ALA A 155 -17.07 -15.49 6.22
C ALA A 155 -17.63 -15.55 4.79
N GLU A 156 -17.06 -14.75 3.89
CA GLU A 156 -17.48 -14.64 2.50
C GLU A 156 -16.24 -14.47 1.61
N GLN A 157 -16.38 -14.87 0.35
CA GLN A 157 -15.36 -14.58 -0.68
C GLN A 157 -16.03 -14.43 -2.04
N GLY A 158 -15.49 -13.55 -2.88
CA GLY A 158 -16.01 -13.34 -4.24
C GLY A 158 -15.63 -11.99 -4.81
N LYS A 159 -16.21 -11.64 -5.94
CA LYS A 159 -16.13 -10.30 -6.52
C LYS A 159 -17.15 -9.37 -5.87
N HIS A 160 -16.87 -8.08 -5.92
CA HIS A 160 -17.71 -7.00 -5.37
C HIS A 160 -19.21 -7.19 -5.68
N GLU A 161 -19.56 -7.30 -6.97
CA GLU A 161 -20.95 -7.41 -7.39
C GLU A 161 -21.65 -8.67 -6.84
N ALA A 162 -20.95 -9.80 -6.83
CA ALA A 162 -21.49 -11.05 -6.30
C ALA A 162 -21.74 -10.97 -4.79
N LEU A 163 -20.81 -10.36 -4.04
CA LEU A 163 -20.94 -10.18 -2.59
C LEU A 163 -22.04 -9.17 -2.23
N LEU A 164 -22.22 -8.12 -3.03
CA LEU A 164 -23.35 -7.20 -2.86
C LEU A 164 -24.70 -7.90 -3.09
N ALA A 165 -24.80 -8.67 -4.18
CA ALA A 165 -26.03 -9.39 -4.53
C ALA A 165 -26.40 -10.47 -3.50
N ALA A 166 -25.41 -11.07 -2.83
CA ALA A 166 -25.61 -12.06 -1.77
C ALA A 166 -26.27 -11.47 -0.49
N GLY A 167 -26.21 -10.16 -0.28
CA GLY A 167 -26.84 -9.50 0.89
C GLY A 167 -26.21 -9.87 2.23
N GLY A 168 -24.99 -10.39 2.24
CA GLY A 168 -24.30 -10.91 3.41
C GLY A 168 -23.59 -9.86 4.25
N VAL A 169 -22.48 -10.25 4.88
CA VAL A 169 -21.64 -9.37 5.74
C VAL A 169 -21.05 -8.24 4.91
N TYR A 170 -20.50 -8.55 3.75
CA TYR A 170 -19.92 -7.56 2.84
C TYR A 170 -20.93 -6.48 2.44
N SER A 171 -22.11 -6.88 2.00
CA SER A 171 -23.16 -5.96 1.55
C SER A 171 -23.58 -5.00 2.67
N ARG A 172 -23.75 -5.52 3.90
CA ARG A 172 -24.09 -4.67 5.07
C ARG A 172 -22.99 -3.64 5.38
N LEU A 173 -21.71 -4.08 5.38
CA LEU A 173 -20.57 -3.19 5.64
C LEU A 173 -20.43 -2.13 4.56
N TYR A 174 -20.54 -2.52 3.29
CA TYR A 174 -20.43 -1.59 2.16
C TYR A 174 -21.52 -0.53 2.18
N ASN A 175 -22.78 -0.92 2.37
CA ASN A 175 -23.89 0.01 2.42
C ASN A 175 -23.80 0.95 3.64
N ALA A 176 -23.37 0.46 4.79
CA ALA A 176 -23.17 1.29 5.98
C ALA A 176 -22.05 2.33 5.74
N GLN A 177 -20.95 1.92 5.14
CA GLN A 177 -19.84 2.85 4.84
C GLN A 177 -20.25 3.91 3.83
N LYS A 178 -20.93 3.50 2.74
CA LYS A 178 -21.45 4.42 1.73
C LYS A 178 -22.41 5.46 2.30
N GLN A 179 -23.32 5.04 3.19
CA GLN A 179 -24.24 5.96 3.87
C GLN A 179 -23.50 7.01 4.72
N LEU A 180 -22.40 6.63 5.38
CA LEU A 180 -21.60 7.58 6.16
C LEU A 180 -20.85 8.57 5.26
N GLU A 181 -20.35 8.12 4.12
CA GLU A 181 -19.69 8.96 3.12
C GLU A 181 -20.69 9.99 2.54
N ASP A 182 -21.88 9.54 2.12
CA ASP A 182 -22.93 10.39 1.58
C ASP A 182 -23.40 11.45 2.62
N LEU A 183 -23.47 11.11 3.90
CA LEU A 183 -23.80 12.05 4.98
C LEU A 183 -22.67 13.05 5.27
N GLY A 184 -21.42 12.63 5.13
CA GLY A 184 -20.24 13.49 5.30
C GLY A 184 -20.12 14.56 4.21
N GLU A 185 -20.47 14.23 2.97
CA GLU A 185 -20.48 15.18 1.84
C GLU A 185 -21.59 16.24 1.95
N VAL A 186 -22.71 15.92 2.60
CA VAL A 186 -23.82 16.88 2.82
C VAL A 186 -23.51 17.89 3.92
N SER A 187 -22.49 17.64 4.75
CA SER A 187 -22.13 18.47 5.91
C SER A 187 -20.90 19.36 5.68
N ALA A 188 -20.29 19.34 4.50
CA ALA A 188 -19.11 20.11 4.11
C ALA A 188 -19.45 21.18 3.08
#